data_9eb8d5715e138a36893129c127981dda
#
_entry.id   9eb8d5715e138a36893129c127981dda
#
_cell.length_a   1.000
_cell.length_b   1.000
_cell.length_c   1.000
_cell.angle_alpha   90.00
_cell.angle_beta   90.00
_cell.angle_gamma   90.00
#
_symmetry.space_group_name_H-M   'P 1'
#
loop_
_entity.id
_entity.type
_entity.pdbx_description
1 polymer ?
#
loop_
_entity_poly.entity_id
_entity_poly.type
_entity_poly.pdbx_seq_one_letter_code
_entity_poly.pdbx_strand_id
1 'polypeptide(L)'
;MKAFLRNLSLRPSCYNCPFKGLERVSDITLADFWGVEHVCPDLDDGLGTSLVLVNSKRGLSSFEKLGSRVRVAETAVSEAVKYNSVAVKSVSRPENRDEFFRILQCGGFGKEMHRFLAEPFFVRVKKSLKKTVKAVIGKK
;
A
#
# COMPACT_ATOMS: atom_id res chain seq x y z
N MET A 1 6.11 -11.39 -2.04
CA MET A 1 5.55 -10.07 -2.40
C MET A 1 4.28 -10.14 -3.26
N LYS A 2 4.25 -10.79 -4.45
CA LYS A 2 3.06 -10.80 -5.36
C LYS A 2 1.76 -11.29 -4.72
N ALA A 3 1.78 -12.34 -3.91
CA ALA A 3 0.60 -12.87 -3.22
C ALA A 3 0.01 -11.85 -2.23
N PHE A 4 0.87 -11.14 -1.51
CA PHE A 4 0.46 -10.08 -0.59
C PHE A 4 -0.18 -8.90 -1.34
N LEU A 5 0.47 -8.39 -2.39
CA LEU A 5 -0.05 -7.27 -3.20
C LEU A 5 -1.37 -7.59 -3.91
N ARG A 6 -1.70 -8.88 -4.10
CA ARG A 6 -2.99 -9.36 -4.62
C ARG A 6 -3.97 -9.73 -3.52
N ASN A 7 -3.67 -9.44 -2.27
CA ASN A 7 -4.47 -9.77 -1.09
C ASN A 7 -4.74 -11.28 -0.91
N LEU A 8 -4.01 -12.17 -1.59
CA LEU A 8 -4.22 -13.62 -1.55
C LEU A 8 -3.78 -14.23 -0.22
N SER A 9 -2.66 -13.76 0.34
CA SER A 9 -2.05 -14.31 1.56
C SER A 9 -2.54 -13.68 2.86
N LEU A 10 -3.53 -12.79 2.79
CA LEU A 10 -4.08 -12.13 3.97
C LEU A 10 -4.89 -13.10 4.85
N ARG A 11 -4.95 -12.83 6.15
CA ARG A 11 -5.82 -13.55 7.07
C ARG A 11 -7.30 -13.30 6.71
N PRO A 12 -8.22 -14.23 6.96
CA PRO A 12 -9.65 -14.02 6.72
C PRO A 12 -10.20 -12.77 7.40
N SER A 13 -9.75 -12.45 8.61
CA SER A 13 -10.12 -11.24 9.35
C SER A 13 -9.71 -9.94 8.68
N CYS A 14 -8.70 -9.95 7.78
CA CYS A 14 -8.28 -8.74 7.06
C CYS A 14 -9.33 -8.26 6.05
N TYR A 15 -10.20 -9.15 5.56
CA TYR A 15 -11.25 -8.81 4.59
C TYR A 15 -12.50 -8.20 5.26
N ASN A 16 -12.63 -8.34 6.57
CA ASN A 16 -13.69 -7.72 7.38
C ASN A 16 -13.10 -7.25 8.71
N CYS A 17 -12.09 -6.36 8.63
CA CYS A 17 -11.36 -5.91 9.81
C CYS A 17 -12.16 -4.86 10.58
N PRO A 18 -12.53 -5.11 11.84
CA PRO A 18 -13.29 -4.14 12.64
C PRO A 18 -12.47 -2.91 13.04
N PHE A 19 -11.15 -2.97 12.88
CA PHE A 19 -10.23 -1.87 13.20
C PHE A 19 -9.92 -0.96 12.02
N LYS A 20 -10.66 -1.08 10.90
CA LYS A 20 -10.57 -0.14 9.78
C LYS A 20 -11.39 1.12 10.06
N GLY A 21 -10.96 2.22 9.43
CA GLY A 21 -11.55 3.53 9.64
C GLY A 21 -10.51 4.53 10.12
N LEU A 22 -10.91 5.78 10.26
CA LEU A 22 -10.05 6.87 10.74
C LEU A 22 -10.13 7.03 12.26
N GLU A 23 -11.22 6.56 12.88
CA GLU A 23 -11.36 6.52 14.34
C GLU A 23 -10.50 5.40 14.91
N ARG A 24 -9.36 5.75 15.46
CA ARG A 24 -8.37 4.83 16.01
C ARG A 24 -8.23 5.02 17.51
N VAL A 25 -8.08 3.91 18.24
CA VAL A 25 -7.75 3.92 19.67
C VAL A 25 -6.27 4.24 19.94
N SER A 26 -5.43 4.16 18.93
CA SER A 26 -4.01 4.52 19.02
C SER A 26 -3.81 6.04 19.01
N ASP A 27 -2.81 6.55 19.70
CA ASP A 27 -2.47 7.97 19.67
C ASP A 27 -1.93 8.42 18.31
N ILE A 28 -1.18 7.54 17.64
CA ILE A 28 -0.59 7.76 16.31
C ILE A 28 -0.81 6.51 15.45
N THR A 29 -1.14 6.70 14.18
CA THR A 29 -1.19 5.64 13.17
C THR A 29 -0.17 5.95 12.08
N LEU A 30 0.68 4.98 11.75
CA LEU A 30 1.65 5.07 10.66
C LEU A 30 1.18 4.22 9.48
N ALA A 31 1.39 4.71 8.27
CA ALA A 31 1.13 4.01 7.03
C ALA A 31 2.10 4.47 5.93
N ASP A 32 2.22 3.69 4.85
CA ASP A 32 2.86 4.18 3.63
C ASP A 32 1.99 5.29 3.02
N PHE A 33 2.59 6.37 2.56
CA PHE A 33 1.86 7.45 1.91
C PHE A 33 1.75 7.21 0.40
N TRP A 34 0.84 6.35 0.00
CA TRP A 34 0.53 6.14 -1.42
C TRP A 34 -0.07 7.42 -2.02
N GLY A 35 0.49 7.86 -3.15
CA GLY A 35 0.06 9.08 -3.83
C GLY A 35 0.69 10.35 -3.27
N VAL A 36 1.76 10.26 -2.49
CA VAL A 36 2.53 11.42 -2.01
C VAL A 36 2.96 12.34 -3.15
N GLU A 37 3.30 11.78 -4.31
CA GLU A 37 3.68 12.50 -5.53
C GLU A 37 2.59 13.45 -6.05
N HIS A 38 1.34 13.23 -5.65
CA HIS A 38 0.18 14.06 -6.03
C HIS A 38 -0.26 15.02 -4.92
N VAL A 39 -0.01 14.67 -3.66
CA VAL A 39 -0.49 15.42 -2.50
C VAL A 39 0.59 16.33 -1.93
N CYS A 40 1.80 15.81 -1.78
CA CYS A 40 2.97 16.51 -1.23
C CYS A 40 4.22 16.19 -2.04
N PRO A 41 4.31 16.63 -3.32
CA PRO A 41 5.40 16.24 -4.23
C PRO A 41 6.79 16.59 -3.69
N ASP A 42 6.91 17.65 -2.90
CA ASP A 42 8.16 18.08 -2.30
C ASP A 42 8.72 17.09 -1.25
N LEU A 43 7.90 16.17 -0.76
CA LEU A 43 8.32 15.09 0.16
C LEU A 43 8.63 13.77 -0.57
N ASP A 44 8.36 13.67 -1.86
CA ASP A 44 8.63 12.47 -2.65
C ASP A 44 10.09 12.46 -3.13
N ASP A 45 10.92 11.70 -2.43
CA ASP A 45 12.32 11.45 -2.79
C ASP A 45 12.52 10.11 -3.51
N GLY A 46 11.43 9.39 -3.81
CA GLY A 46 11.45 8.06 -4.43
C GLY A 46 11.88 6.92 -3.50
N LEU A 47 12.19 7.21 -2.23
CA LEU A 47 12.56 6.19 -1.22
C LEU A 47 11.37 5.75 -0.37
N GLY A 48 10.27 6.50 -0.44
CA GLY A 48 9.04 6.26 0.28
C GLY A 48 8.83 7.24 1.43
N THR A 49 7.58 7.71 1.54
CA THR A 49 7.16 8.68 2.55
C THR A 49 6.15 8.03 3.49
N SER A 50 6.24 8.30 4.78
CA SER A 50 5.28 7.81 5.76
C SER A 50 4.11 8.78 5.90
N LEU A 51 2.89 8.24 5.89
CA LEU A 51 1.69 8.95 6.34
C LEU A 51 1.56 8.78 7.85
N VAL A 52 1.45 9.90 8.56
CA VAL A 52 1.26 9.93 10.02
C VAL A 52 -0.10 10.53 10.32
N LEU A 53 -1.01 9.72 10.88
CA LEU A 53 -2.28 10.19 11.40
C LEU A 53 -2.16 10.36 12.91
N VAL A 54 -2.35 11.58 13.40
CA VAL A 54 -2.32 11.91 14.82
C VAL A 54 -3.75 11.88 15.35
N ASN A 55 -4.05 10.92 16.23
CA ASN A 55 -5.43 10.64 16.66
C ASN A 55 -5.77 11.22 18.04
N SER A 56 -4.76 11.71 18.80
CA SER A 56 -4.97 12.27 20.14
C SER A 56 -4.02 13.41 20.45
N LYS A 57 -4.36 14.22 21.48
CA LYS A 57 -3.48 15.28 21.99
C LYS A 57 -2.13 14.73 22.49
N ARG A 58 -2.13 13.52 23.09
CA ARG A 58 -0.91 12.84 23.54
C ARG A 58 -0.05 12.45 22.35
N GLY A 59 -0.67 11.96 21.28
CA GLY A 59 0.00 11.66 20.02
C GLY A 59 0.64 12.91 19.42
N LEU A 60 -0.09 14.02 19.37
CA LEU A 60 0.42 15.30 18.87
C LEU A 60 1.66 15.75 19.66
N SER A 61 1.54 15.81 20.99
CA SER A 61 2.69 16.21 21.84
C SER A 61 3.90 15.28 21.69
N SER A 62 3.68 13.99 21.44
CA SER A 62 4.76 13.04 21.21
C SER A 62 5.40 13.23 19.84
N PHE A 63 4.60 13.55 18.81
CA PHE A 63 5.08 13.79 17.46
C PHE A 63 5.88 15.11 17.39
N GLU A 64 5.40 16.18 18.04
CA GLU A 64 6.07 17.47 18.09
C GLU A 64 7.47 17.41 18.72
N LYS A 65 7.71 16.49 19.67
CA LYS A 65 9.04 16.25 20.26
C LYS A 65 10.09 15.77 19.26
N LEU A 66 9.68 15.30 18.08
CA LEU A 66 10.61 14.95 17.02
C LEU A 66 11.33 16.18 16.45
N GLY A 67 10.65 17.34 16.44
CA GLY A 67 11.22 18.63 16.01
C GLY A 67 11.89 18.53 14.63
N SER A 68 13.08 19.09 14.51
CA SER A 68 13.86 19.11 13.27
C SER A 68 14.45 17.76 12.83
N ARG A 69 14.24 16.68 13.58
CA ARG A 69 14.71 15.32 13.21
C ARG A 69 13.91 14.70 12.07
N VAL A 70 12.75 15.24 11.77
CA VAL A 70 11.87 14.78 10.70
C VAL A 70 11.47 15.95 9.81
N ARG A 71 11.36 15.68 8.50
CA ARG A 71 10.79 16.62 7.55
C ARG A 71 9.30 16.31 7.42
N VAL A 72 8.45 17.28 7.62
CA VAL A 72 7.00 17.12 7.70
C VAL A 72 6.31 18.10 6.76
N ALA A 73 5.25 17.66 6.09
CA ALA A 73 4.25 18.52 5.48
C ALA A 73 2.87 18.12 6.01
N GLU A 74 2.10 19.11 6.45
CA GLU A 74 0.75 18.91 6.91
C GLU A 74 -0.20 18.88 5.71
N THR A 75 -1.18 17.97 5.72
CA THR A 75 -2.18 17.83 4.66
C THR A 75 -3.55 17.46 5.23
N ALA A 76 -4.60 17.76 4.49
CA ALA A 76 -5.94 17.34 4.87
C ALA A 76 -6.08 15.82 4.85
N VAL A 77 -6.76 15.26 5.85
CA VAL A 77 -6.98 13.79 5.98
C VAL A 77 -7.66 13.23 4.73
N SER A 78 -8.62 13.95 4.14
CA SER A 78 -9.30 13.55 2.90
C SER A 78 -8.34 13.34 1.73
N GLU A 79 -7.36 14.22 1.57
CA GLU A 79 -6.34 14.09 0.52
C GLU A 79 -5.35 12.97 0.84
N ALA A 80 -4.90 12.87 2.10
CA ALA A 80 -3.98 11.84 2.54
C ALA A 80 -4.52 10.42 2.32
N VAL A 81 -5.82 10.19 2.55
CA VAL A 81 -6.45 8.85 2.41
C VAL A 81 -6.96 8.56 1.01
N LYS A 82 -7.00 9.53 0.12
CA LYS A 82 -7.51 9.39 -1.26
C LYS A 82 -6.85 8.23 -2.02
N TYR A 83 -5.55 8.07 -1.86
CA TYR A 83 -4.74 6.99 -2.44
C TYR A 83 -4.47 5.85 -1.46
N ASN A 84 -4.91 5.97 -0.20
CA ASN A 84 -4.76 5.01 0.89
C ASN A 84 -6.09 4.40 1.32
N SER A 85 -6.87 3.88 0.36
CA SER A 85 -8.21 3.32 0.64
C SER A 85 -8.21 2.24 1.72
N VAL A 86 -7.10 1.49 1.86
CA VAL A 86 -6.93 0.47 2.91
C VAL A 86 -6.78 1.05 4.32
N ALA A 87 -6.54 2.33 4.48
CA ALA A 87 -6.59 2.98 5.79
C ALA A 87 -8.04 3.12 6.30
N VAL A 88 -8.99 3.25 5.36
CA VAL A 88 -10.40 3.54 5.65
C VAL A 88 -11.26 2.27 5.63
N LYS A 89 -11.07 1.37 4.66
CA LYS A 89 -11.89 0.17 4.47
C LYS A 89 -11.05 -1.08 4.27
N SER A 90 -11.63 -2.22 4.62
CA SER A 90 -11.03 -3.53 4.36
C SER A 90 -10.92 -3.80 2.86
N VAL A 91 -9.91 -4.56 2.48
CA VAL A 91 -9.77 -5.06 1.10
C VAL A 91 -10.79 -6.15 0.82
N SER A 92 -11.23 -6.27 -0.42
CA SER A 92 -12.09 -7.38 -0.84
C SER A 92 -11.32 -8.70 -0.83
N ARG A 93 -11.99 -9.79 -0.44
CA ARG A 93 -11.43 -11.14 -0.53
C ARG A 93 -11.35 -11.54 -2.02
N PRO A 94 -10.16 -11.92 -2.53
CA PRO A 94 -10.05 -12.38 -3.90
C PRO A 94 -10.75 -13.73 -4.11
N GLU A 95 -11.44 -13.90 -5.23
CA GLU A 95 -12.15 -15.14 -5.57
C GLU A 95 -11.20 -16.35 -5.63
N ASN A 96 -9.99 -16.14 -6.15
CA ASN A 96 -8.99 -17.20 -6.31
C ASN A 96 -8.10 -17.41 -5.07
N ARG A 97 -8.51 -16.89 -3.89
CA ARG A 97 -7.76 -17.06 -2.65
C ARG A 97 -7.67 -18.52 -2.20
N ASP A 98 -8.75 -19.27 -2.31
CA ASP A 98 -8.78 -20.68 -1.89
C ASP A 98 -7.91 -21.53 -2.79
N GLU A 99 -7.90 -21.24 -4.08
CA GLU A 99 -6.99 -21.85 -5.04
C GLU A 99 -5.51 -21.58 -4.69
N PHE A 100 -5.18 -20.34 -4.29
CA PHE A 100 -3.85 -20.00 -3.80
C PHE A 100 -3.41 -20.90 -2.64
N PHE A 101 -4.27 -21.09 -1.64
CA PHE A 101 -3.93 -21.92 -0.48
C PHE A 101 -3.89 -23.40 -0.83
N ARG A 102 -4.76 -23.90 -1.73
CA ARG A 102 -4.71 -25.27 -2.24
C ARG A 102 -3.37 -25.56 -2.92
N ILE A 103 -2.90 -24.67 -3.79
CA ILE A 103 -1.60 -24.82 -4.46
C ILE A 103 -0.46 -24.78 -3.43
N LEU A 104 -0.55 -23.89 -2.45
CA LEU A 104 0.46 -23.76 -1.40
C LEU A 104 0.59 -25.03 -0.55
N GLN A 105 -0.54 -25.68 -0.22
CA GLN A 105 -0.56 -26.91 0.57
C GLN A 105 -0.03 -28.12 -0.22
N CYS A 106 -0.36 -28.22 -1.52
CA CYS A 106 0.03 -29.35 -2.35
C CYS A 106 1.47 -29.29 -2.88
N GLY A 107 1.97 -28.10 -3.21
CA GLY A 107 3.26 -27.92 -3.91
C GLY A 107 4.13 -26.79 -3.37
N GLY A 108 3.72 -26.15 -2.28
CA GLY A 108 4.47 -25.02 -1.72
C GLY A 108 4.65 -23.88 -2.73
N PHE A 109 5.84 -23.30 -2.76
CA PHE A 109 6.20 -22.23 -3.71
C PHE A 109 6.84 -22.75 -5.01
N GLY A 110 6.45 -23.95 -5.45
CA GLY A 110 6.93 -24.59 -6.69
C GLY A 110 6.44 -23.94 -7.98
N LYS A 111 6.64 -24.67 -9.10
CA LYS A 111 6.32 -24.17 -10.45
C LYS A 111 4.84 -23.77 -10.62
N GLU A 112 3.92 -24.51 -9.99
CA GLU A 112 2.48 -24.23 -10.06
C GLU A 112 2.15 -22.88 -9.43
N MET A 113 2.69 -22.59 -8.24
CA MET A 113 2.55 -21.30 -7.57
C MET A 113 3.14 -20.16 -8.41
N HIS A 114 4.30 -20.37 -9.03
CA HIS A 114 4.89 -19.39 -9.94
C HIS A 114 3.99 -19.08 -11.12
N ARG A 115 3.36 -20.10 -11.74
CA ARG A 115 2.38 -19.91 -12.83
C ARG A 115 1.14 -19.17 -12.34
N PHE A 116 0.58 -19.56 -11.20
CA PHE A 116 -0.59 -18.92 -10.58
C PHE A 116 -0.35 -17.43 -10.27
N LEU A 117 0.84 -17.10 -9.76
CA LEU A 117 1.23 -15.72 -9.45
C LEU A 117 1.84 -14.98 -10.66
N ALA A 118 1.97 -15.61 -11.82
CA ALA A 118 2.45 -14.93 -13.02
C ALA A 118 1.43 -13.87 -13.49
N GLU A 119 1.96 -12.76 -13.98
CA GLU A 119 1.10 -11.77 -14.63
C GLU A 119 0.65 -12.29 -16.01
N PRO A 120 -0.63 -12.09 -16.38
CA PRO A 120 -1.09 -12.40 -17.73
C PRO A 120 -0.18 -11.76 -18.79
N PHE A 121 0.05 -12.48 -19.88
CA PHE A 121 0.94 -12.04 -20.95
C PHE A 121 0.64 -10.61 -21.43
N PHE A 122 -0.63 -10.27 -21.63
CA PHE A 122 -1.04 -8.94 -22.06
C PHE A 122 -0.66 -7.82 -21.06
N VAL A 123 -0.71 -8.10 -19.75
CA VAL A 123 -0.29 -7.14 -18.71
C VAL A 123 1.21 -6.92 -18.77
N ARG A 124 1.99 -7.98 -18.98
CA ARG A 124 3.45 -7.91 -19.14
C ARG A 124 3.85 -7.08 -20.36
N VAL A 125 3.19 -7.33 -21.50
CA VAL A 125 3.43 -6.56 -22.75
C VAL A 125 3.07 -5.10 -22.55
N LYS A 126 1.92 -4.79 -21.96
CA LYS A 126 1.51 -3.39 -21.68
C LYS A 126 2.49 -2.64 -20.76
N LYS A 127 3.03 -3.33 -19.73
CA LYS A 127 4.05 -2.76 -18.84
C LYS A 127 5.37 -2.52 -19.58
N SER A 128 5.78 -3.45 -20.45
CA SER A 128 6.99 -3.31 -21.25
C SER A 128 6.88 -2.10 -22.18
N LEU A 129 5.77 -1.97 -22.92
CA LEU A 129 5.53 -0.82 -23.81
C LEU A 129 5.53 0.51 -23.05
N LYS A 130 4.86 0.59 -21.89
CA LYS A 130 4.89 1.79 -21.06
C LYS A 130 6.31 2.16 -20.60
N LYS A 131 7.13 1.18 -20.25
CA LYS A 131 8.52 1.40 -19.85
C LYS A 131 9.36 1.94 -20.99
N THR A 132 9.18 1.40 -22.21
CA THR A 132 9.87 1.86 -23.42
C THR A 132 9.47 3.29 -23.79
N VAL A 133 8.17 3.60 -23.76
CA VAL A 133 7.65 4.95 -24.02
C VAL A 133 8.20 5.95 -23.01
N LYS A 134 8.20 5.61 -21.73
CA LYS A 134 8.74 6.48 -20.66
C LYS A 134 10.26 6.70 -20.82
N ALA A 135 11.01 5.70 -21.27
CA ALA A 135 12.44 5.82 -21.53
C ALA A 135 12.77 6.69 -22.77
N VAL A 136 11.86 6.75 -23.73
CA VAL A 136 12.01 7.59 -24.95
C VAL A 136 11.61 9.05 -24.67
N ILE A 137 10.53 9.27 -23.92
CA ILE A 137 10.03 10.62 -23.58
C ILE A 137 10.88 11.29 -22.49
N GLY A 138 11.42 10.52 -21.54
CA GLY A 138 12.26 11.04 -20.44
C GLY A 138 13.70 11.38 -20.82
N LYS A 139 14.07 11.33 -22.10
CA LYS A 139 15.39 11.74 -22.64
C LYS A 139 15.37 13.11 -23.34
N LYS A 140 14.34 13.91 -23.08
CA LYS A 140 14.31 15.32 -23.48
C LYS A 140 14.48 16.24 -22.30
#